data_705f81010fd0c11d3ac75c37285d0a1a
#
_entry.id   705f81010fd0c11d3ac75c37285d0a1a
#
_cell.length_a   1.000
_cell.length_b   1.000
_cell.length_c   1.000
_cell.angle_alpha   90.00
_cell.angle_beta   90.00
_cell.angle_gamma   90.00
#
_symmetry.space_group_name_H-M   'P 1'
#
loop_
_entity.id
_entity.type
_entity.pdbx_description
1 polymer ?
#
loop_
_entity_poly.entity_id
_entity_poly.type
_entity_poly.pdbx_seq_one_letter_code
_entity_poly.pdbx_strand_id
1 'polypeptide(L)'
;YTEAAGIEVAVAAPGADGRLDPEAIRETAGDRACCVAVQSPNFLGIVEDLPRLAAAAHEGGALAVEVVTEAASLGLLAGGGSFDFDVVCGEAQSFGIAPGFGGPHLGFFACDSKHLRQMPGRLAGESVDENGDRAFCLTLSTREQHIRRAKATSNICTNQGLMAVAATVWLEAMGGSGLRELSLSCFMRTEELKRRIMDIGSPWRIAHPESPTFNEFLLIGPGSGTELVKRLASESVLAGVPTTGWGGPWPDGLLVAVTECNSAADLDAFMAALEKLS
;
A
#
# COMPACT_ATOMS: atom_id res chain seq x y z
N TYR A 1 -9.49 -7.50 15.43
CA TYR A 1 -10.88 -7.19 15.02
C TYR A 1 -11.61 -8.42 14.51
N THR A 2 -11.03 -9.16 13.57
CA THR A 2 -11.63 -10.34 12.94
C THR A 2 -11.92 -11.46 13.96
N GLU A 3 -10.99 -11.73 14.87
CA GLU A 3 -11.14 -12.73 15.93
C GLU A 3 -12.35 -12.44 16.83
N ALA A 4 -12.54 -11.17 17.25
CA ALA A 4 -13.68 -10.74 18.05
C ALA A 4 -15.03 -10.90 17.32
N ALA A 5 -15.02 -10.89 16.00
CA ALA A 5 -16.18 -11.13 15.15
C ALA A 5 -16.37 -12.63 14.79
N GLY A 6 -15.49 -13.51 15.28
CA GLY A 6 -15.51 -14.94 14.94
C GLY A 6 -15.11 -15.24 13.49
N ILE A 7 -14.37 -14.34 12.86
CA ILE A 7 -13.87 -14.49 11.48
C ILE A 7 -12.45 -15.06 11.54
N GLU A 8 -12.27 -16.21 10.94
CA GLU A 8 -10.96 -16.84 10.78
C GLU A 8 -10.14 -16.10 9.70
N VAL A 9 -8.87 -15.92 9.95
CA VAL A 9 -7.92 -15.34 8.98
C VAL A 9 -6.94 -16.43 8.57
N ALA A 10 -6.94 -16.77 7.29
CA ALA A 10 -5.94 -17.63 6.67
C ALA A 10 -4.96 -16.76 5.87
N VAL A 11 -3.69 -17.13 5.85
CA VAL A 11 -2.63 -16.40 5.16
C VAL A 11 -2.06 -17.28 4.06
N ALA A 12 -2.19 -16.83 2.81
CA ALA A 12 -1.53 -17.45 1.67
C ALA A 12 -0.06 -16.99 1.59
N ALA A 13 0.85 -17.93 1.42
CA ALA A 13 2.27 -17.64 1.30
C ALA A 13 2.63 -17.18 -0.12
N PRO A 14 3.56 -16.21 -0.26
CA PRO A 14 4.07 -15.83 -1.57
C PRO A 14 4.92 -16.93 -2.20
N GLY A 15 5.00 -16.92 -3.52
CA GLY A 15 5.89 -17.79 -4.30
C GLY A 15 7.37 -17.40 -4.16
N ALA A 16 8.23 -18.14 -4.86
CA ALA A 16 9.68 -17.91 -4.84
C ALA A 16 10.11 -16.55 -5.41
N ASP A 17 9.28 -15.97 -6.26
CA ASP A 17 9.46 -14.64 -6.84
C ASP A 17 8.98 -13.50 -5.92
N GLY A 18 8.45 -13.82 -4.74
CA GLY A 18 7.91 -12.89 -3.77
C GLY A 18 6.49 -12.39 -4.07
N ARG A 19 5.84 -12.89 -5.12
CA ARG A 19 4.46 -12.58 -5.51
C ARG A 19 3.49 -13.65 -5.00
N LEU A 20 2.26 -13.25 -4.83
CA LEU A 20 1.19 -14.18 -4.47
C LEU A 20 0.76 -14.99 -5.70
N ASP A 21 0.74 -16.33 -5.55
CA ASP A 21 0.25 -17.22 -6.60
C ASP A 21 -1.30 -17.31 -6.51
N PRO A 22 -2.03 -17.12 -7.64
CA PRO A 22 -3.47 -17.38 -7.68
C PRO A 22 -3.89 -18.75 -7.18
N GLU A 23 -3.07 -19.79 -7.38
CA GLU A 23 -3.36 -21.13 -6.86
C GLU A 23 -3.29 -21.18 -5.34
N ALA A 24 -2.32 -20.48 -4.73
CA ALA A 24 -2.26 -20.38 -3.27
C ALA A 24 -3.50 -19.67 -2.68
N ILE A 25 -4.12 -18.74 -3.42
CA ILE A 25 -5.42 -18.16 -3.04
C ILE A 25 -6.51 -19.22 -3.07
N ARG A 26 -6.64 -19.99 -4.17
CA ARG A 26 -7.67 -21.04 -4.32
C ARG A 26 -7.58 -22.10 -3.21
N GLU A 27 -6.36 -22.55 -2.94
CA GLU A 27 -6.09 -23.54 -1.89
C GLU A 27 -6.40 -23.01 -0.49
N THR A 28 -6.02 -21.74 -0.20
CA THR A 28 -6.17 -21.15 1.13
C THR A 28 -7.58 -20.67 1.41
N ALA A 29 -8.22 -20.00 0.44
CA ALA A 29 -9.55 -19.41 0.61
C ALA A 29 -10.65 -20.48 0.63
N GLY A 30 -10.55 -21.49 -0.24
CA GLY A 30 -11.63 -22.47 -0.42
C GLY A 30 -12.96 -21.83 -0.79
N ASP A 31 -14.07 -22.51 -0.49
CA ASP A 31 -15.44 -22.09 -0.81
C ASP A 31 -16.13 -21.27 0.32
N ARG A 32 -15.44 -21.04 1.42
CA ARG A 32 -15.98 -20.36 2.61
C ARG A 32 -15.40 -18.96 2.87
N ALA A 33 -14.44 -18.52 2.09
CA ALA A 33 -13.86 -17.20 2.27
C ALA A 33 -14.88 -16.11 1.93
N CYS A 34 -15.07 -15.14 2.80
CA CYS A 34 -15.92 -13.98 2.51
C CYS A 34 -15.17 -12.94 1.67
N CYS A 35 -13.86 -12.82 1.84
CA CYS A 35 -13.02 -11.94 1.02
C CYS A 35 -11.58 -12.45 0.97
N VAL A 36 -10.86 -12.02 -0.07
CA VAL A 36 -9.42 -12.17 -0.22
C VAL A 36 -8.83 -10.75 -0.25
N ALA A 37 -7.99 -10.44 0.73
CA ALA A 37 -7.29 -9.16 0.79
C ALA A 37 -5.87 -9.32 0.24
N VAL A 38 -5.52 -8.50 -0.75
CA VAL A 38 -4.22 -8.50 -1.43
C VAL A 38 -3.60 -7.11 -1.30
N GLN A 39 -2.40 -7.03 -0.74
CA GLN A 39 -1.64 -5.79 -0.73
C GLN A 39 -0.81 -5.65 -2.01
N SER A 40 -0.94 -4.50 -2.70
CA SER A 40 -0.08 -4.16 -3.86
C SER A 40 0.24 -2.66 -3.88
N PRO A 41 1.54 -2.27 -3.96
CA PRO A 41 2.71 -3.13 -3.81
C PRO A 41 2.70 -3.90 -2.49
N ASN A 42 3.21 -5.13 -2.49
CA ASN A 42 3.18 -5.99 -1.30
C ASN A 42 4.26 -5.58 -0.27
N PHE A 43 4.35 -6.30 0.87
CA PHE A 43 5.29 -6.01 1.95
C PHE A 43 6.77 -5.96 1.51
N LEU A 44 7.13 -6.65 0.43
CA LEU A 44 8.49 -6.63 -0.13
C LEU A 44 8.70 -5.55 -1.20
N GLY A 45 7.72 -4.66 -1.39
CA GLY A 45 7.71 -3.63 -2.42
C GLY A 45 7.35 -4.13 -3.82
N ILE A 46 6.99 -5.41 -3.96
CA ILE A 46 6.73 -6.06 -5.26
C ILE A 46 5.30 -5.77 -5.70
N VAL A 47 5.13 -5.47 -6.99
CA VAL A 47 3.82 -5.26 -7.62
C VAL A 47 3.18 -6.61 -7.96
N GLU A 48 1.98 -6.83 -7.45
CA GLU A 48 1.21 -8.07 -7.65
C GLU A 48 0.52 -8.13 -9.02
N ASP A 49 0.15 -9.33 -9.44
CA ASP A 49 -0.66 -9.57 -10.65
C ASP A 49 -2.16 -9.47 -10.30
N LEU A 50 -2.62 -8.24 -10.06
CA LEU A 50 -3.98 -7.98 -9.57
C LEU A 50 -5.08 -8.66 -10.40
N PRO A 51 -5.07 -8.62 -11.76
CA PRO A 51 -6.11 -9.29 -12.54
C PRO A 51 -6.27 -10.79 -12.22
N ARG A 52 -5.16 -11.49 -12.09
CA ARG A 52 -5.20 -12.95 -11.80
C ARG A 52 -5.64 -13.23 -10.37
N LEU A 53 -5.27 -12.36 -9.43
CA LEU A 53 -5.65 -12.53 -8.02
C LEU A 53 -7.12 -12.22 -7.78
N ALA A 54 -7.69 -11.18 -8.44
CA ALA A 54 -9.12 -10.91 -8.41
C ALA A 54 -9.94 -12.08 -8.97
N ALA A 55 -9.52 -12.61 -10.13
CA ALA A 55 -10.18 -13.76 -10.73
C ALA A 55 -10.17 -14.98 -9.79
N ALA A 56 -9.04 -15.28 -9.14
CA ALA A 56 -8.94 -16.39 -8.19
C ALA A 56 -9.83 -16.20 -6.96
N ALA A 57 -9.97 -14.98 -6.45
CA ALA A 57 -10.91 -14.68 -5.35
C ALA A 57 -12.37 -14.94 -5.76
N HIS A 58 -12.76 -14.44 -6.93
CA HIS A 58 -14.13 -14.55 -7.44
C HIS A 58 -14.50 -16.00 -7.83
N GLU A 59 -13.57 -16.80 -8.31
CA GLU A 59 -13.81 -18.24 -8.58
C GLU A 59 -14.23 -18.99 -7.32
N GLY A 60 -13.72 -18.61 -6.13
CA GLY A 60 -14.14 -19.11 -4.82
C GLY A 60 -15.40 -18.42 -4.27
N GLY A 61 -15.99 -17.46 -4.96
CA GLY A 61 -17.14 -16.67 -4.50
C GLY A 61 -16.81 -15.61 -3.44
N ALA A 62 -15.52 -15.33 -3.20
CA ALA A 62 -15.06 -14.32 -2.26
C ALA A 62 -15.01 -12.94 -2.90
N LEU A 63 -15.16 -11.87 -2.10
CA LEU A 63 -14.87 -10.51 -2.54
C LEU A 63 -13.36 -10.32 -2.70
N ALA A 64 -12.95 -9.62 -3.75
CA ALA A 64 -11.56 -9.19 -3.95
C ALA A 64 -11.33 -7.80 -3.34
N VAL A 65 -10.38 -7.69 -2.41
CA VAL A 65 -10.03 -6.44 -1.71
C VAL A 65 -8.58 -6.10 -1.98
N GLU A 66 -8.33 -4.97 -2.64
CA GLU A 66 -6.97 -4.42 -2.76
C GLU A 66 -6.64 -3.55 -1.55
N VAL A 67 -5.45 -3.74 -0.99
CA VAL A 67 -4.88 -2.90 0.05
C VAL A 67 -3.67 -2.15 -0.52
N VAL A 68 -3.73 -0.82 -0.55
CA VAL A 68 -2.67 0.05 -1.05
C VAL A 68 -2.05 0.78 0.15
N THR A 69 -0.84 0.40 0.54
CA THR A 69 -0.16 1.04 1.68
C THR A 69 0.67 2.25 1.27
N GLU A 70 1.02 2.35 -0.02
CA GLU A 70 1.71 3.50 -0.60
C GLU A 70 0.86 4.11 -1.73
N ALA A 71 0.06 5.13 -1.38
CA ALA A 71 -0.89 5.71 -2.33
C ALA A 71 -0.23 6.44 -3.52
N ALA A 72 1.02 6.91 -3.38
CA ALA A 72 1.76 7.49 -4.51
C ALA A 72 1.92 6.48 -5.66
N SER A 73 1.91 5.18 -5.39
CA SER A 73 1.95 4.14 -6.42
C SER A 73 0.82 4.27 -7.46
N LEU A 74 -0.35 4.77 -7.05
CA LEU A 74 -1.53 4.97 -7.90
C LEU A 74 -1.34 6.02 -9.00
N GLY A 75 -0.30 6.85 -8.93
CA GLY A 75 0.06 7.75 -10.03
C GLY A 75 0.72 7.04 -11.22
N LEU A 76 1.23 5.82 -11.03
CA LEU A 76 1.90 5.02 -12.05
C LEU A 76 1.21 3.66 -12.27
N LEU A 77 0.73 3.02 -11.22
CA LEU A 77 0.07 1.72 -11.26
C LEU A 77 -1.45 1.91 -11.36
N ALA A 78 -2.09 1.06 -12.14
CA ALA A 78 -3.55 1.01 -12.16
C ALA A 78 -4.05 0.35 -10.87
N GLY A 79 -5.01 0.99 -10.20
CA GLY A 79 -5.62 0.44 -9.00
C GLY A 79 -6.61 -0.70 -9.30
N GLY A 80 -6.93 -1.48 -8.29
CA GLY A 80 -7.74 -2.70 -8.39
C GLY A 80 -9.12 -2.53 -9.00
N GLY A 81 -9.70 -1.30 -8.92
CA GLY A 81 -10.95 -1.00 -9.60
C GLY A 81 -10.89 -1.15 -11.13
N SER A 82 -9.69 -1.13 -11.73
CA SER A 82 -9.47 -1.45 -13.14
C SER A 82 -9.38 -2.96 -13.41
N PHE A 83 -9.36 -3.78 -12.38
CA PHE A 83 -9.12 -5.21 -12.42
C PHE A 83 -10.17 -6.02 -11.64
N ASP A 84 -11.40 -5.50 -11.60
CA ASP A 84 -12.56 -6.14 -10.95
C ASP A 84 -12.44 -6.37 -9.43
N PHE A 85 -11.57 -5.62 -8.73
CA PHE A 85 -11.61 -5.63 -7.27
C PHE A 85 -12.89 -4.96 -6.77
N ASP A 86 -13.56 -5.60 -5.82
CA ASP A 86 -14.80 -5.11 -5.22
C ASP A 86 -14.58 -3.92 -4.29
N VAL A 87 -13.41 -3.90 -3.64
CA VAL A 87 -13.00 -2.88 -2.68
C VAL A 87 -11.52 -2.54 -2.89
N VAL A 88 -11.21 -1.25 -2.82
CA VAL A 88 -9.83 -0.75 -2.74
C VAL A 88 -9.73 0.14 -1.51
N CYS A 89 -8.80 -0.15 -0.63
CA CYS A 89 -8.59 0.66 0.57
C CYS A 89 -7.09 0.79 0.87
N GLY A 90 -6.73 1.77 1.68
CA GLY A 90 -5.32 1.94 1.97
C GLY A 90 -4.99 3.20 2.76
N GLU A 91 -3.72 3.55 2.73
CA GLU A 91 -3.13 4.68 3.43
C GLU A 91 -2.77 5.78 2.42
N ALA A 92 -3.29 6.99 2.65
CA ALA A 92 -3.13 8.15 1.76
C ALA A 92 -2.16 9.21 2.33
N GLN A 93 -1.31 8.88 3.30
CA GLN A 93 -0.36 9.83 3.89
C GLN A 93 0.56 10.46 2.83
N SER A 94 0.98 9.69 1.83
CA SER A 94 1.83 10.17 0.72
C SER A 94 1.17 11.24 -0.17
N PHE A 95 -0.13 11.50 0.01
CA PHE A 95 -0.82 12.63 -0.63
C PHE A 95 -0.64 13.93 0.19
N GLY A 96 0.62 14.31 0.43
CA GLY A 96 0.99 15.60 1.01
C GLY A 96 0.86 15.73 2.52
N ILE A 97 0.74 14.62 3.26
CA ILE A 97 0.73 14.61 4.72
C ILE A 97 2.14 14.23 5.21
N ALA A 98 2.81 15.15 5.90
CA ALA A 98 4.15 14.91 6.40
C ALA A 98 4.19 13.77 7.42
N PRO A 99 5.24 12.91 7.40
CA PRO A 99 5.46 11.89 8.42
C PRO A 99 5.59 12.52 9.82
N GLY A 100 4.77 12.05 10.78
CA GLY A 100 4.69 12.57 12.14
C GLY A 100 5.00 11.55 13.24
N PHE A 101 5.78 10.49 12.94
CA PHE A 101 6.17 9.45 13.90
C PHE A 101 4.99 8.79 14.64
N GLY A 102 3.96 8.40 13.91
CA GLY A 102 2.80 7.72 14.45
C GLY A 102 1.47 8.41 14.14
N GLY A 103 1.46 9.24 13.12
CA GLY A 103 0.29 9.95 12.62
C GLY A 103 0.45 11.47 12.65
N PRO A 104 -0.58 12.21 12.18
CA PRO A 104 -1.84 11.64 11.69
C PRO A 104 -1.69 10.90 10.37
N HIS A 105 -2.52 9.87 10.19
CA HIS A 105 -2.65 9.11 8.96
C HIS A 105 -3.94 9.48 8.24
N LEU A 106 -4.11 9.05 6.99
CA LEU A 106 -5.34 9.24 6.22
C LEU A 106 -5.69 7.97 5.46
N GLY A 107 -6.70 7.24 5.96
CA GLY A 107 -7.23 6.10 5.22
C GLY A 107 -8.07 6.56 4.02
N PHE A 108 -8.03 5.80 2.93
CA PHE A 108 -8.99 5.91 1.85
C PHE A 108 -9.72 4.58 1.64
N PHE A 109 -10.91 4.67 1.08
CA PHE A 109 -11.77 3.52 0.82
C PHE A 109 -12.62 3.78 -0.42
N ALA A 110 -12.59 2.86 -1.36
CA ALA A 110 -13.44 2.85 -2.53
C ALA A 110 -14.06 1.47 -2.70
N CYS A 111 -15.26 1.38 -3.26
CA CYS A 111 -15.89 0.11 -3.57
C CYS A 111 -16.68 0.19 -4.88
N ASP A 112 -16.96 -0.97 -5.46
CA ASP A 112 -17.90 -1.08 -6.57
C ASP A 112 -19.29 -0.55 -6.14
N SER A 113 -19.99 0.07 -7.06
CA SER A 113 -21.31 0.65 -6.84
C SER A 113 -22.35 -0.33 -6.28
N LYS A 114 -22.23 -1.63 -6.59
CA LYS A 114 -23.06 -2.70 -6.02
C LYS A 114 -22.96 -2.80 -4.49
N HIS A 115 -21.82 -2.38 -3.90
CA HIS A 115 -21.56 -2.40 -2.46
C HIS A 115 -21.80 -1.06 -1.75
N LEU A 116 -22.16 0.00 -2.48
CA LEU A 116 -22.31 1.35 -1.96
C LEU A 116 -23.18 1.44 -0.69
N ARG A 117 -24.26 0.64 -0.63
CA ARG A 117 -25.17 0.63 0.53
C ARG A 117 -24.58 -0.03 1.78
N GLN A 118 -23.50 -0.76 1.62
CA GLN A 118 -22.77 -1.47 2.71
C GLN A 118 -21.47 -0.77 3.07
N MET A 119 -21.05 0.21 2.26
CA MET A 119 -19.83 0.96 2.47
C MET A 119 -19.83 1.63 3.85
N PRO A 120 -18.75 1.54 4.66
CA PRO A 120 -18.63 2.25 5.92
C PRO A 120 -18.45 3.76 5.69
N GLY A 121 -18.75 4.55 6.72
CA GLY A 121 -18.54 6.00 6.69
C GLY A 121 -19.71 6.79 6.06
N ARG A 122 -19.55 8.10 6.06
CA ARG A 122 -20.53 9.05 5.53
C ARG A 122 -20.28 9.30 4.05
N LEU A 123 -21.36 9.46 3.32
CA LEU A 123 -21.32 9.80 1.89
C LEU A 123 -21.99 11.15 1.67
N ALA A 124 -21.29 12.05 0.98
CA ALA A 124 -21.86 13.31 0.48
C ALA A 124 -22.31 13.11 -0.96
N GLY A 125 -23.52 13.56 -1.25
CA GLY A 125 -24.09 13.59 -2.60
C GLY A 125 -24.23 15.01 -3.09
N GLU A 126 -24.06 15.21 -4.38
CA GLU A 126 -24.37 16.46 -5.04
C GLU A 126 -25.88 16.60 -5.22
N SER A 127 -26.40 17.80 -5.00
CA SER A 127 -27.80 18.16 -5.12
C SER A 127 -27.89 19.62 -5.54
N VAL A 128 -29.09 20.20 -5.49
CA VAL A 128 -29.32 21.64 -5.65
C VAL A 128 -30.06 22.16 -4.41
N ASP A 129 -29.82 23.42 -4.09
CA ASP A 129 -30.54 24.12 -3.02
C ASP A 129 -31.94 24.65 -3.53
N GLU A 130 -32.62 25.39 -2.68
CA GLU A 130 -33.94 25.98 -3.01
C GLU A 130 -33.92 27.02 -4.15
N ASN A 131 -32.74 27.57 -4.46
CA ASN A 131 -32.53 28.52 -5.54
C ASN A 131 -32.09 27.84 -6.84
N GLY A 132 -31.82 26.53 -6.81
CA GLY A 132 -31.27 25.75 -7.92
C GLY A 132 -29.76 25.79 -8.03
N ASP A 133 -29.06 26.35 -7.05
CA ASP A 133 -27.61 26.39 -7.00
C ASP A 133 -27.04 25.04 -6.50
N ARG A 134 -25.84 24.71 -6.95
CA ARG A 134 -25.13 23.48 -6.56
C ARG A 134 -24.94 23.39 -5.05
N ALA A 135 -25.39 22.29 -4.46
CA ALA A 135 -25.31 22.04 -3.03
C ALA A 135 -24.87 20.60 -2.73
N PHE A 136 -24.42 20.35 -1.51
CA PHE A 136 -24.03 19.02 -1.06
C PHE A 136 -24.83 18.63 0.18
N CYS A 137 -25.22 17.36 0.27
CA CYS A 137 -25.91 16.82 1.43
C CYS A 137 -25.40 15.42 1.76
N LEU A 138 -25.60 15.00 3.02
CA LEU A 138 -25.35 13.62 3.41
C LEU A 138 -26.38 12.70 2.76
N THR A 139 -25.89 11.69 2.03
CA THR A 139 -26.74 10.70 1.36
C THR A 139 -26.70 9.36 2.08
N LEU A 140 -27.74 8.53 1.84
CA LEU A 140 -27.84 7.19 2.41
C LEU A 140 -27.70 7.18 3.94
N SER A 141 -28.10 8.25 4.61
CA SER A 141 -27.99 8.44 6.07
C SER A 141 -28.69 7.37 6.91
N THR A 142 -29.64 6.62 6.29
CA THR A 142 -30.32 5.49 6.95
C THR A 142 -29.39 4.35 7.36
N ARG A 143 -28.14 4.29 6.86
CA ARG A 143 -27.10 3.34 7.25
C ARG A 143 -26.39 3.79 8.54
N GLU A 144 -26.48 5.05 8.88
CA GLU A 144 -25.69 5.70 9.90
C GLU A 144 -26.16 5.40 11.34
N GLN A 145 -25.21 5.49 12.28
CA GLN A 145 -25.45 5.21 13.69
C GLN A 145 -26.50 6.10 14.33
N HIS A 146 -26.59 7.39 13.95
CA HIS A 146 -27.57 8.33 14.51
C HIS A 146 -29.01 8.00 14.10
N ILE A 147 -29.20 7.21 13.03
CA ILE A 147 -30.52 6.71 12.60
C ILE A 147 -30.77 5.29 13.13
N ARG A 148 -29.87 4.36 12.82
CA ARG A 148 -30.07 2.92 13.10
C ARG A 148 -29.50 2.44 14.43
N ARG A 149 -28.77 3.26 15.15
CA ARG A 149 -28.15 2.90 16.43
C ARG A 149 -27.31 1.62 16.34
N ALA A 150 -27.58 0.63 17.17
CA ALA A 150 -26.84 -0.67 17.16
C ALA A 150 -26.99 -1.48 15.87
N LYS A 151 -27.98 -1.16 15.02
CA LYS A 151 -28.21 -1.80 13.73
C LYS A 151 -27.55 -1.07 12.55
N ALA A 152 -26.75 -0.04 12.83
CA ALA A 152 -26.04 0.69 11.78
C ALA A 152 -25.03 -0.21 11.07
N THR A 153 -24.86 0.00 9.77
CA THR A 153 -23.86 -0.73 8.95
C THR A 153 -22.44 -0.44 9.44
N SER A 154 -22.18 0.80 9.90
CA SER A 154 -20.88 1.19 10.45
C SER A 154 -21.07 1.93 11.79
N ASN A 155 -20.26 1.58 12.78
CA ASN A 155 -20.13 2.27 14.06
C ASN A 155 -18.78 2.99 14.17
N ILE A 156 -18.05 3.13 13.07
CA ILE A 156 -16.76 3.82 13.00
C ILE A 156 -17.04 5.31 12.82
N CYS A 157 -16.48 6.12 13.71
CA CYS A 157 -16.43 7.57 13.59
C CYS A 157 -15.02 7.96 13.16
N THR A 158 -14.88 8.62 12.04
CA THR A 158 -13.59 9.13 11.56
C THR A 158 -13.43 10.58 11.96
N ASN A 159 -12.21 10.96 12.35
CA ASN A 159 -11.85 12.33 12.72
C ASN A 159 -10.72 12.90 11.84
N GLN A 160 -10.38 12.24 10.74
CA GLN A 160 -9.30 12.68 9.84
C GLN A 160 -9.78 13.71 8.79
N GLY A 161 -10.85 14.46 9.08
CA GLY A 161 -11.38 15.46 8.16
C GLY A 161 -10.36 16.52 7.75
N LEU A 162 -9.51 16.99 8.67
CA LEU A 162 -8.47 17.96 8.36
C LEU A 162 -7.41 17.38 7.43
N MET A 163 -7.01 16.12 7.64
CA MET A 163 -6.06 15.43 6.74
C MET A 163 -6.68 15.15 5.37
N ALA A 164 -7.96 14.84 5.31
CA ALA A 164 -8.68 14.70 4.06
C ALA A 164 -8.70 16.02 3.25
N VAL A 165 -8.89 17.15 3.92
CA VAL A 165 -8.78 18.47 3.28
C VAL A 165 -7.36 18.74 2.80
N ALA A 166 -6.34 18.45 3.61
CA ALA A 166 -4.94 18.64 3.23
C ALA A 166 -4.59 17.82 1.99
N ALA A 167 -4.95 16.53 1.97
CA ALA A 167 -4.74 15.65 0.81
C ALA A 167 -5.51 16.11 -0.43
N THR A 168 -6.75 16.58 -0.26
CA THR A 168 -7.54 17.14 -1.36
C THR A 168 -6.87 18.35 -1.98
N VAL A 169 -6.43 19.31 -1.16
CA VAL A 169 -5.71 20.51 -1.65
C VAL A 169 -4.41 20.11 -2.36
N TRP A 170 -3.68 19.15 -1.80
CA TRP A 170 -2.45 18.66 -2.42
C TRP A 170 -2.71 17.99 -3.77
N LEU A 171 -3.72 17.10 -3.85
CA LEU A 171 -4.09 16.41 -5.09
C LEU A 171 -4.58 17.40 -6.18
N GLU A 172 -5.36 18.42 -5.79
CA GLU A 172 -5.80 19.48 -6.71
C GLU A 172 -4.61 20.30 -7.23
N ALA A 173 -3.65 20.62 -6.36
CA ALA A 173 -2.45 21.38 -6.75
C ALA A 173 -1.52 20.57 -7.66
N MET A 174 -1.34 19.27 -7.40
CA MET A 174 -0.53 18.38 -8.22
C MET A 174 -1.19 18.03 -9.54
N GLY A 175 -2.48 17.80 -9.52
CA GLY A 175 -3.21 17.22 -10.64
C GLY A 175 -2.75 15.81 -11.01
N GLY A 176 -3.40 15.20 -11.99
CA GLY A 176 -3.02 13.84 -12.42
C GLY A 176 -1.62 13.75 -13.04
N SER A 177 -1.16 14.81 -13.73
CA SER A 177 0.19 14.87 -14.30
C SER A 177 1.26 14.96 -13.22
N GLY A 178 1.07 15.82 -12.21
CA GLY A 178 2.01 15.98 -11.11
C GLY A 178 2.13 14.70 -10.26
N LEU A 179 1.00 14.05 -9.95
CA LEU A 179 1.01 12.76 -9.25
C LEU A 179 1.78 11.69 -10.05
N ARG A 180 1.56 11.63 -11.37
CA ARG A 180 2.28 10.72 -12.25
C ARG A 180 3.80 11.00 -12.28
N GLU A 181 4.20 12.26 -12.37
CA GLU A 181 5.62 12.67 -12.37
C GLU A 181 6.30 12.31 -11.05
N LEU A 182 5.62 12.55 -9.92
CA LEU A 182 6.09 12.16 -8.59
C LEU A 182 6.31 10.65 -8.52
N SER A 183 5.30 9.87 -8.88
CA SER A 183 5.36 8.40 -8.86
C SER A 183 6.46 7.86 -9.77
N LEU A 184 6.61 8.43 -10.97
CA LEU A 184 7.68 8.07 -11.90
C LEU A 184 9.06 8.43 -11.32
N SER A 185 9.19 9.55 -10.62
CA SER A 185 10.44 9.92 -9.94
C SER A 185 10.82 8.90 -8.86
N CYS A 186 9.87 8.47 -8.03
CA CYS A 186 10.10 7.41 -7.04
C CYS A 186 10.58 6.12 -7.72
N PHE A 187 9.84 5.65 -8.71
CA PHE A 187 10.16 4.43 -9.46
C PHE A 187 11.55 4.50 -10.12
N MET A 188 11.85 5.57 -10.85
CA MET A 188 13.13 5.71 -11.58
C MET A 188 14.33 5.73 -10.64
N ARG A 189 14.23 6.41 -9.49
CA ARG A 189 15.29 6.44 -8.47
C ARG A 189 15.49 5.08 -7.82
N THR A 190 14.39 4.36 -7.58
CA THR A 190 14.45 2.99 -7.05
C THR A 190 15.16 2.07 -8.01
N GLU A 191 14.80 2.07 -9.28
CA GLU A 191 15.43 1.24 -10.31
C GLU A 191 16.91 1.62 -10.53
N GLU A 192 17.23 2.91 -10.47
CA GLU A 192 18.64 3.36 -10.54
C GLU A 192 19.43 2.84 -9.34
N LEU A 193 18.90 2.90 -8.12
CA LEU A 193 19.59 2.39 -6.94
C LEU A 193 19.75 0.86 -7.02
N LYS A 194 18.71 0.13 -7.40
CA LYS A 194 18.76 -1.32 -7.60
C LYS A 194 19.84 -1.71 -8.61
N ARG A 195 19.89 -1.03 -9.76
CA ARG A 195 20.91 -1.26 -10.80
C ARG A 195 22.31 -1.04 -10.23
N ARG A 196 22.55 0.06 -9.53
CA ARG A 196 23.87 0.37 -8.91
C ARG A 196 24.27 -0.68 -7.90
N ILE A 197 23.36 -1.19 -7.09
CA ILE A 197 23.62 -2.28 -6.13
C ILE A 197 24.01 -3.58 -6.87
N MET A 198 23.31 -3.90 -7.94
CA MET A 198 23.65 -5.08 -8.74
C MET A 198 25.01 -4.96 -9.42
N ASP A 199 25.42 -3.75 -9.81
CA ASP A 199 26.74 -3.47 -10.40
C ASP A 199 27.89 -3.69 -9.38
N ILE A 200 27.68 -3.43 -8.07
CA ILE A 200 28.67 -3.78 -7.02
C ILE A 200 28.80 -5.31 -6.92
N GLY A 201 27.69 -6.03 -7.03
CA GLY A 201 27.63 -7.48 -6.89
C GLY A 201 27.83 -7.98 -5.46
N SER A 202 28.40 -9.19 -5.30
CA SER A 202 28.61 -9.81 -3.99
C SER A 202 29.42 -8.92 -3.05
N PRO A 203 29.02 -8.82 -1.75
CA PRO A 203 28.04 -9.66 -1.05
C PRO A 203 26.57 -9.15 -1.12
N TRP A 204 26.31 -8.09 -1.86
CA TRP A 204 25.00 -7.46 -1.96
C TRP A 204 24.14 -8.07 -3.07
N ARG A 205 22.85 -8.24 -2.81
CA ARG A 205 21.89 -8.69 -3.82
C ARG A 205 20.47 -8.20 -3.51
N ILE A 206 19.68 -8.00 -4.54
CA ILE A 206 18.24 -7.83 -4.43
C ILE A 206 17.58 -9.20 -4.26
N ALA A 207 16.65 -9.35 -3.31
CA ALA A 207 16.03 -10.65 -3.01
C ALA A 207 15.25 -11.23 -4.20
N HIS A 208 14.53 -10.37 -4.91
CA HIS A 208 13.68 -10.74 -6.06
C HIS A 208 13.98 -9.79 -7.24
N PRO A 209 15.13 -9.94 -7.93
CA PRO A 209 15.60 -8.97 -8.91
C PRO A 209 14.74 -8.91 -10.18
N GLU A 210 14.05 -10.00 -10.52
CA GLU A 210 13.20 -10.09 -11.70
C GLU A 210 11.74 -9.64 -11.45
N SER A 211 11.36 -9.46 -10.17
CA SER A 211 10.01 -9.05 -9.82
C SER A 211 9.86 -7.53 -9.90
N PRO A 212 8.77 -7.03 -10.51
CA PRO A 212 8.54 -5.59 -10.61
C PRO A 212 8.31 -5.00 -9.22
N THR A 213 8.95 -3.87 -8.94
CA THR A 213 8.77 -3.12 -7.70
C THR A 213 8.33 -1.69 -8.00
N PHE A 214 7.82 -0.97 -7.01
CA PHE A 214 7.50 0.44 -7.16
C PHE A 214 8.61 1.31 -6.57
N ASN A 215 8.62 1.51 -5.27
CA ASN A 215 9.57 2.37 -4.57
C ASN A 215 10.26 1.69 -3.39
N GLU A 216 10.00 0.40 -3.19
CA GLU A 216 10.60 -0.42 -2.16
C GLU A 216 11.16 -1.71 -2.74
N PHE A 217 12.20 -2.25 -2.11
CA PHE A 217 12.77 -3.55 -2.43
C PHE A 217 13.53 -4.14 -1.24
N LEU A 218 13.68 -5.47 -1.22
CA LEU A 218 14.43 -6.16 -0.18
C LEU A 218 15.89 -6.35 -0.59
N LEU A 219 16.78 -5.70 0.14
CA LEU A 219 18.24 -5.83 0.01
C LEU A 219 18.77 -6.89 0.96
N ILE A 220 19.54 -7.83 0.44
CA ILE A 220 20.28 -8.84 1.19
C ILE A 220 21.75 -8.49 1.17
N GLY A 221 22.38 -8.56 2.33
CA GLY A 221 23.80 -8.28 2.50
C GLY A 221 24.45 -9.17 3.57
N PRO A 222 25.69 -8.87 3.98
CA PRO A 222 26.39 -9.63 5.01
C PRO A 222 25.81 -9.36 6.41
N GLY A 223 25.44 -10.43 7.11
CA GLY A 223 24.83 -10.37 8.45
C GLY A 223 23.30 -10.27 8.39
N SER A 224 22.69 -10.00 9.54
CA SER A 224 21.23 -9.81 9.65
C SER A 224 20.80 -8.41 9.24
N GLY A 225 19.51 -8.25 8.86
CA GLY A 225 18.95 -6.93 8.58
C GLY A 225 19.13 -5.95 9.75
N THR A 226 19.02 -6.42 10.99
CA THR A 226 19.27 -5.59 12.20
C THR A 226 20.74 -5.13 12.30
N GLU A 227 21.69 -5.97 11.93
CA GLU A 227 23.11 -5.58 11.89
C GLU A 227 23.39 -4.59 10.77
N LEU A 228 22.77 -4.80 9.60
CA LEU A 228 22.90 -3.88 8.47
C LEU A 228 22.40 -2.48 8.82
N VAL A 229 21.23 -2.34 9.47
CA VAL A 229 20.73 -1.04 9.94
C VAL A 229 21.74 -0.34 10.85
N LYS A 230 22.33 -1.06 11.82
CA LYS A 230 23.30 -0.47 12.76
C LYS A 230 24.59 -0.03 12.05
N ARG A 231 25.11 -0.86 11.15
CA ARG A 231 26.34 -0.56 10.39
C ARG A 231 26.13 0.64 9.46
N LEU A 232 25.01 0.69 8.73
CA LEU A 232 24.70 1.81 7.86
C LEU A 232 24.43 3.10 8.66
N ALA A 233 23.80 3.00 9.82
CA ALA A 233 23.62 4.16 10.71
C ALA A 233 24.98 4.70 11.21
N SER A 234 26.00 3.87 11.43
CA SER A 234 27.34 4.35 11.78
C SER A 234 28.03 5.12 10.64
N GLU A 235 27.61 4.90 9.39
CA GLU A 235 28.01 5.69 8.22
C GLU A 235 27.06 6.87 7.94
N SER A 236 26.19 7.23 8.91
CA SER A 236 25.19 8.30 8.82
C SER A 236 24.08 8.05 7.78
N VAL A 237 23.77 6.80 7.47
CA VAL A 237 22.73 6.39 6.52
C VAL A 237 21.60 5.67 7.26
N LEU A 238 20.39 6.24 7.24
CA LEU A 238 19.16 5.59 7.69
C LEU A 238 18.59 4.80 6.50
N ALA A 239 19.02 3.55 6.38
CA ALA A 239 18.93 2.81 5.12
C ALA A 239 17.60 2.06 4.90
N GLY A 240 16.76 1.92 5.90
CA GLY A 240 15.48 1.19 5.78
C GLY A 240 15.12 0.39 7.03
N VAL A 241 14.26 -0.60 6.87
CA VAL A 241 13.68 -1.40 7.96
C VAL A 241 14.18 -2.83 7.89
N PRO A 242 14.72 -3.41 9.00
CA PRO A 242 15.16 -4.80 8.99
C PRO A 242 13.97 -5.76 8.95
N THR A 243 14.07 -6.83 8.17
CA THR A 243 13.07 -7.92 8.18
C THR A 243 13.33 -8.97 9.26
N THR A 244 14.43 -8.82 10.00
CA THR A 244 14.84 -9.71 11.10
C THR A 244 13.74 -9.83 12.17
N GLY A 245 13.29 -11.04 12.44
CA GLY A 245 12.34 -11.31 13.53
C GLY A 245 10.86 -11.00 13.20
N TRP A 246 10.53 -10.58 12.01
CA TRP A 246 9.14 -10.31 11.62
C TRP A 246 8.34 -11.59 11.33
N GLY A 247 9.02 -12.71 11.18
CA GLY A 247 8.41 -14.00 10.81
C GLY A 247 7.80 -13.93 9.40
N GLY A 248 8.04 -14.94 8.59
CA GLY A 248 7.54 -14.99 7.23
C GLY A 248 8.49 -15.74 6.31
N PRO A 249 8.07 -16.05 5.08
CA PRO A 249 8.84 -16.85 4.14
C PRO A 249 9.93 -16.05 3.40
N TRP A 250 10.13 -14.78 3.73
CA TRP A 250 11.14 -13.91 3.11
C TRP A 250 12.50 -14.02 3.77
N PRO A 251 13.60 -13.78 3.01
CA PRO A 251 14.95 -13.76 3.56
C PRO A 251 15.14 -12.62 4.59
N ASP A 252 16.04 -12.81 5.52
CA ASP A 252 16.50 -11.74 6.41
C ASP A 252 17.32 -10.72 5.64
N GLY A 253 16.96 -9.44 5.77
CA GLY A 253 17.56 -8.36 5.02
C GLY A 253 17.04 -6.99 5.44
N LEU A 254 17.18 -6.05 4.55
CA LEU A 254 16.81 -4.66 4.73
C LEU A 254 15.77 -4.25 3.67
N LEU A 255 14.57 -3.92 4.11
CA LEU A 255 13.57 -3.29 3.23
C LEU A 255 13.97 -1.84 3.02
N VAL A 256 14.36 -1.50 1.80
CA VAL A 256 14.80 -0.17 1.39
C VAL A 256 13.66 0.53 0.66
N ALA A 257 13.36 1.77 1.06
CA ALA A 257 12.40 2.64 0.40
C ALA A 257 13.12 3.83 -0.23
N VAL A 258 12.75 4.17 -1.47
CA VAL A 258 13.28 5.31 -2.21
C VAL A 258 12.12 6.16 -2.72
N THR A 259 12.15 7.44 -2.43
CA THR A 259 11.08 8.37 -2.81
C THR A 259 11.62 9.56 -3.59
N GLU A 260 10.73 10.42 -4.03
CA GLU A 260 11.07 11.70 -4.65
C GLU A 260 11.88 12.63 -3.74
N CYS A 261 11.83 12.40 -2.42
CA CYS A 261 12.59 13.17 -1.44
C CYS A 261 14.08 12.79 -1.38
N ASN A 262 14.45 11.61 -1.89
CA ASN A 262 15.85 11.18 -1.91
C ASN A 262 16.59 11.83 -3.10
N SER A 263 17.60 12.65 -2.80
CA SER A 263 18.43 13.27 -3.81
C SER A 263 19.46 12.28 -4.40
N ALA A 264 20.11 12.65 -5.50
CA ALA A 264 21.24 11.89 -6.03
C ALA A 264 22.36 11.73 -5.00
N ALA A 265 22.62 12.77 -4.18
CA ALA A 265 23.62 12.73 -3.12
C ALA A 265 23.26 11.72 -2.01
N ASP A 266 21.96 11.54 -1.71
CA ASP A 266 21.52 10.52 -0.74
C ASP A 266 21.77 9.10 -1.28
N LEU A 267 21.48 8.87 -2.57
CA LEU A 267 21.78 7.59 -3.22
C LEU A 267 23.29 7.34 -3.28
N ASP A 268 24.10 8.37 -3.55
CA ASP A 268 25.57 8.26 -3.54
C ASP A 268 26.09 7.94 -2.15
N ALA A 269 25.55 8.56 -1.11
CA ALA A 269 25.92 8.28 0.27
C ALA A 269 25.56 6.82 0.67
N PHE A 270 24.37 6.36 0.27
CA PHE A 270 23.96 4.97 0.48
C PHE A 270 24.92 3.99 -0.20
N MET A 271 25.24 4.23 -1.48
CA MET A 271 26.17 3.36 -2.23
C MET A 271 27.57 3.33 -1.61
N ALA A 272 28.11 4.51 -1.25
CA ALA A 272 29.42 4.59 -0.59
C ALA A 272 29.45 3.85 0.76
N ALA A 273 28.34 3.85 1.52
CA ALA A 273 28.22 3.09 2.75
C ALA A 273 28.19 1.58 2.47
N LEU A 274 27.48 1.12 1.43
CA LEU A 274 27.48 -0.30 1.04
C LEU A 274 28.86 -0.79 0.64
N GLU A 275 29.62 -0.01 -0.16
CA GLU A 275 30.98 -0.34 -0.58
C GLU A 275 31.94 -0.50 0.59
N LYS A 276 31.85 0.34 1.62
CA LYS A 276 32.66 0.23 2.85
C LYS A 276 32.33 -1.02 3.68
N LEU A 277 31.12 -1.54 3.54
CA LEU A 277 30.62 -2.65 4.32
C LEU A 277 30.74 -4.01 3.58
N SER A 278 31.24 -3.98 2.35
CA SER A 278 31.46 -5.16 1.48
C SER A 278 32.61 -6.05 1.92
#